data_5599c1bda4f71b0c3974c3b2d51d985d
#
_entry.id   5599c1bda4f71b0c3974c3b2d51d985d
#
_cell.length_a   1.000
_cell.length_b   1.000
_cell.length_c   1.000
_cell.angle_alpha   90.00
_cell.angle_beta   90.00
_cell.angle_gamma   90.00
#
_symmetry.space_group_name_H-M   'P 1'
#
loop_
_entity.id
_entity.type
_entity.pdbx_description
1 polymer ?
#
loop_
_entity_poly.entity_id
_entity_poly.type
_entity_poly.pdbx_seq_one_letter_code
_entity_poly.pdbx_strand_id
1 'polypeptide(L)'
;MIRLLFFLIALFPLTDIGKINAAKSAAKKAFLNGDYKTAASQYQYLIDSLGVREEEVMLNLAHSRFQLNDSLPALQGYQQLTASSNTSIRSTAYQQLGVLSSRAGKLEEALDQFKSALKANPANEEARYNYELVKRKLEEQQKQNEQNKDQNKKDKDQKQDQKEKNQQQDKKDQQQQQQKKDQQQDQNKKSEDKKKEEQQQQQKDQQQKDQEQEKKDKQNQLDPEKMKNMKMSEDKAKMILEAMKRNEVQYLQQNKRRATKPKDKNKPDW
;
A
#
# COMPACT_ATOMS: atom_id res chain seq x y z
N MET A 1 -49.15 -35.09 -65.85
CA MET A 1 -48.45 -35.04 -64.54
C MET A 1 -48.25 -33.57 -64.20
N ILE A 2 -49.18 -33.04 -63.34
CA ILE A 2 -49.15 -31.61 -62.94
C ILE A 2 -48.18 -31.50 -61.72
N ARG A 3 -47.06 -30.89 -61.86
CA ARG A 3 -46.19 -30.56 -60.77
C ARG A 3 -46.75 -29.33 -60.05
N LEU A 4 -47.38 -29.58 -58.88
CA LEU A 4 -47.81 -28.57 -57.93
C LEU A 4 -46.51 -27.99 -57.30
N LEU A 5 -46.08 -26.78 -57.73
CA LEU A 5 -45.06 -26.03 -57.12
C LEU A 5 -45.67 -25.32 -55.90
N PHE A 6 -45.49 -25.90 -54.71
CA PHE A 6 -45.81 -25.21 -53.45
C PHE A 6 -44.82 -24.06 -53.26
N PHE A 7 -45.26 -22.85 -53.65
CA PHE A 7 -44.65 -21.63 -53.22
C PHE A 7 -44.98 -21.43 -51.74
N LEU A 8 -44.09 -21.88 -50.86
CA LEU A 8 -44.15 -21.56 -49.44
C LEU A 8 -43.77 -20.08 -49.31
N ILE A 9 -44.78 -19.20 -49.51
CA ILE A 9 -44.67 -17.79 -49.16
C ILE A 9 -44.58 -17.80 -47.62
N ALA A 10 -43.36 -17.60 -47.10
CA ALA A 10 -43.14 -17.30 -45.71
C ALA A 10 -43.89 -15.97 -45.43
N LEU A 11 -45.11 -16.05 -44.95
CA LEU A 11 -45.87 -14.97 -44.38
C LEU A 11 -45.09 -14.48 -43.13
N PHE A 12 -44.11 -13.60 -43.35
CA PHE A 12 -43.66 -12.77 -42.26
C PHE A 12 -44.85 -11.94 -41.85
N PRO A 13 -45.35 -12.07 -40.61
CA PRO A 13 -46.57 -11.37 -40.24
C PRO A 13 -46.31 -9.85 -40.24
N LEU A 14 -46.98 -9.12 -41.12
CA LEU A 14 -47.03 -7.66 -41.14
C LEU A 14 -47.33 -7.03 -39.76
N THR A 15 -47.85 -7.84 -38.82
CA THR A 15 -48.12 -7.48 -37.43
C THR A 15 -46.87 -7.22 -36.59
N ASP A 16 -45.72 -7.80 -36.97
CA ASP A 16 -44.49 -7.65 -36.15
C ASP A 16 -43.77 -6.33 -36.43
N ILE A 17 -43.88 -5.76 -37.63
CA ILE A 17 -43.32 -4.44 -37.95
C ILE A 17 -43.92 -3.33 -37.06
N GLY A 18 -45.21 -3.37 -36.82
CA GLY A 18 -45.91 -2.43 -35.95
C GLY A 18 -45.41 -2.58 -34.50
N LYS A 19 -45.26 -3.78 -34.00
CA LYS A 19 -44.74 -4.08 -32.65
C LYS A 19 -43.27 -3.65 -32.52
N ILE A 20 -42.45 -3.92 -33.53
CA ILE A 20 -41.03 -3.52 -33.55
C ILE A 20 -40.91 -1.99 -33.46
N ASN A 21 -41.64 -1.26 -34.30
CA ASN A 21 -41.60 0.20 -34.30
C ASN A 21 -42.14 0.81 -33.00
N ALA A 22 -43.20 0.26 -32.41
CA ALA A 22 -43.71 0.67 -31.11
C ALA A 22 -42.71 0.42 -30.00
N ALA A 23 -42.08 -0.76 -29.95
CA ALA A 23 -41.08 -1.06 -28.95
C ALA A 23 -39.80 -0.22 -29.09
N LYS A 24 -39.33 0.01 -30.33
CA LYS A 24 -38.20 0.95 -30.58
C LYS A 24 -38.53 2.36 -30.09
N SER A 25 -39.71 2.86 -30.38
CA SER A 25 -40.16 4.19 -29.95
C SER A 25 -40.25 4.28 -28.42
N ALA A 26 -40.86 3.27 -27.80
CA ALA A 26 -40.98 3.18 -26.33
C ALA A 26 -39.58 3.15 -25.66
N ALA A 27 -38.70 2.29 -26.17
CA ALA A 27 -37.31 2.17 -25.65
C ALA A 27 -36.55 3.50 -25.77
N LYS A 28 -36.58 4.15 -26.93
CA LYS A 28 -35.95 5.46 -27.16
C LYS A 28 -36.49 6.54 -26.24
N LYS A 29 -37.84 6.62 -26.11
CA LYS A 29 -38.48 7.56 -25.21
C LYS A 29 -38.08 7.35 -23.75
N ALA A 30 -38.09 6.08 -23.29
CA ALA A 30 -37.66 5.75 -21.94
C ALA A 30 -36.18 6.12 -21.69
N PHE A 31 -35.30 5.83 -22.63
CA PHE A 31 -33.90 6.19 -22.56
C PHE A 31 -33.66 7.69 -22.42
N LEU A 32 -34.33 8.47 -23.28
CA LEU A 32 -34.23 9.95 -23.25
C LEU A 32 -34.80 10.57 -21.97
N ASN A 33 -35.77 9.91 -21.35
CA ASN A 33 -36.35 10.33 -20.06
C ASN A 33 -35.53 9.85 -18.84
N GLY A 34 -34.42 9.14 -19.04
CA GLY A 34 -33.61 8.58 -17.95
C GLY A 34 -34.19 7.29 -17.33
N ASP A 35 -35.29 6.76 -17.87
CA ASP A 35 -35.83 5.48 -17.44
C ASP A 35 -35.10 4.31 -18.15
N TYR A 36 -33.86 4.15 -17.74
CA TYR A 36 -32.96 3.15 -18.34
C TYR A 36 -33.42 1.72 -18.10
N LYS A 37 -34.19 1.48 -17.03
CA LYS A 37 -34.73 0.15 -16.73
C LYS A 37 -35.78 -0.25 -17.79
N THR A 38 -36.73 0.64 -18.06
CA THR A 38 -37.72 0.43 -19.12
C THR A 38 -37.07 0.37 -20.49
N ALA A 39 -36.07 1.26 -20.76
CA ALA A 39 -35.34 1.23 -22.01
C ALA A 39 -34.65 -0.11 -22.25
N ALA A 40 -33.87 -0.61 -21.25
CA ALA A 40 -33.22 -1.91 -21.34
C ALA A 40 -34.21 -3.06 -21.55
N SER A 41 -35.33 -3.04 -20.85
CA SER A 41 -36.38 -4.05 -21.00
C SER A 41 -36.98 -4.07 -22.42
N GLN A 42 -37.27 -2.91 -22.99
CA GLN A 42 -37.80 -2.78 -24.34
C GLN A 42 -36.78 -3.18 -25.42
N TYR A 43 -35.52 -2.77 -25.28
CA TYR A 43 -34.46 -3.22 -26.21
C TYR A 43 -34.21 -4.73 -26.09
N GLN A 44 -34.27 -5.31 -24.91
CA GLN A 44 -34.14 -6.73 -24.71
C GLN A 44 -35.33 -7.50 -25.36
N TYR A 45 -36.56 -6.97 -25.20
CA TYR A 45 -37.75 -7.54 -25.85
C TYR A 45 -37.62 -7.51 -27.39
N LEU A 46 -37.08 -6.43 -27.98
CA LEU A 46 -36.81 -6.37 -29.41
C LEU A 46 -35.90 -7.50 -29.88
N ILE A 47 -34.85 -7.78 -29.11
CA ILE A 47 -33.83 -8.79 -29.47
C ILE A 47 -34.39 -10.22 -29.24
N ASP A 48 -34.93 -10.49 -28.06
CA ASP A 48 -35.26 -11.85 -27.65
C ASP A 48 -36.63 -12.34 -28.20
N SER A 49 -37.62 -11.44 -28.20
CA SER A 49 -38.98 -11.83 -28.56
C SER A 49 -39.33 -11.47 -30.01
N LEU A 50 -38.82 -10.35 -30.52
CA LEU A 50 -39.11 -9.90 -31.88
C LEU A 50 -37.98 -10.22 -32.88
N GLY A 51 -36.90 -10.85 -32.43
CA GLY A 51 -35.82 -11.35 -33.29
C GLY A 51 -35.02 -10.25 -33.97
N VAL A 52 -35.08 -8.99 -33.48
CA VAL A 52 -34.36 -7.85 -34.06
C VAL A 52 -32.85 -8.05 -33.83
N ARG A 53 -32.06 -7.92 -34.89
CA ARG A 53 -30.57 -8.08 -34.88
C ARG A 53 -29.84 -6.82 -35.33
N GLU A 54 -30.51 -5.67 -35.26
CA GLU A 54 -29.91 -4.41 -35.64
C GLU A 54 -28.86 -4.00 -34.60
N GLU A 55 -27.66 -3.64 -35.05
CA GLU A 55 -26.55 -3.27 -34.16
C GLU A 55 -26.85 -2.03 -33.32
N GLU A 56 -27.67 -1.08 -33.85
CA GLU A 56 -28.12 0.08 -33.10
C GLU A 56 -29.00 -0.31 -31.89
N VAL A 57 -29.84 -1.32 -32.04
CA VAL A 57 -30.67 -1.83 -30.94
C VAL A 57 -29.80 -2.47 -29.87
N MET A 58 -28.80 -3.26 -30.28
CA MET A 58 -27.83 -3.88 -29.38
C MET A 58 -26.99 -2.82 -28.65
N LEU A 59 -26.55 -1.77 -29.36
CA LEU A 59 -25.78 -0.66 -28.79
C LEU A 59 -26.61 0.09 -27.75
N ASN A 60 -27.85 0.39 -28.05
CA ASN A 60 -28.76 1.10 -27.14
C ASN A 60 -29.11 0.25 -25.90
N LEU A 61 -29.20 -1.08 -26.04
CA LEU A 61 -29.33 -1.98 -24.89
C LEU A 61 -28.09 -1.90 -24.01
N ALA A 62 -26.89 -1.98 -24.61
CA ALA A 62 -25.62 -1.88 -23.86
C ALA A 62 -25.51 -0.51 -23.15
N HIS A 63 -25.91 0.59 -23.80
CA HIS A 63 -25.95 1.90 -23.19
C HIS A 63 -26.95 1.97 -22.03
N SER A 64 -28.14 1.40 -22.17
CA SER A 64 -29.15 1.36 -21.09
C SER A 64 -28.61 0.61 -19.86
N ARG A 65 -27.96 -0.52 -20.08
CA ARG A 65 -27.29 -1.31 -19.00
C ARG A 65 -26.15 -0.56 -18.35
N PHE A 66 -25.35 0.14 -19.15
CA PHE A 66 -24.29 0.99 -18.65
C PHE A 66 -24.80 2.09 -17.72
N GLN A 67 -25.89 2.75 -18.08
CA GLN A 67 -26.52 3.77 -17.25
C GLN A 67 -27.12 3.20 -15.95
N LEU A 68 -27.53 1.94 -15.95
CA LEU A 68 -27.99 1.21 -14.78
C LEU A 68 -26.85 0.73 -13.88
N ASN A 69 -25.59 0.98 -14.23
CA ASN A 69 -24.40 0.39 -13.61
C ASN A 69 -24.35 -1.14 -13.68
N ASP A 70 -25.09 -1.73 -14.62
CA ASP A 70 -25.05 -3.17 -14.90
C ASP A 70 -23.84 -3.46 -15.81
N SER A 71 -22.66 -3.37 -15.18
CA SER A 71 -21.38 -3.28 -15.87
C SER A 71 -21.05 -4.53 -16.69
N LEU A 72 -21.37 -5.74 -16.22
CA LEU A 72 -21.01 -6.96 -16.93
C LEU A 72 -21.83 -7.16 -18.22
N PRO A 73 -23.16 -7.09 -18.22
CA PRO A 73 -23.93 -7.12 -19.45
C PRO A 73 -23.66 -5.96 -20.41
N ALA A 74 -23.36 -4.75 -19.88
CA ALA A 74 -22.93 -3.64 -20.72
C ALA A 74 -21.60 -3.95 -21.44
N LEU A 75 -20.61 -4.44 -20.71
CA LEU A 75 -19.31 -4.87 -21.22
C LEU A 75 -19.47 -5.89 -22.35
N GLN A 76 -20.25 -6.94 -22.10
CA GLN A 76 -20.51 -7.99 -23.11
C GLN A 76 -21.18 -7.43 -24.36
N GLY A 77 -22.17 -6.55 -24.20
CA GLY A 77 -22.83 -5.90 -25.30
C GLY A 77 -21.89 -5.06 -26.17
N TYR A 78 -21.02 -4.26 -25.54
CA TYR A 78 -20.02 -3.47 -26.29
C TYR A 78 -18.97 -4.37 -26.94
N GLN A 79 -18.51 -5.45 -26.26
CA GLN A 79 -17.53 -6.36 -26.84
C GLN A 79 -18.04 -7.01 -28.13
N GLN A 80 -19.30 -7.42 -28.20
CA GLN A 80 -19.88 -7.95 -29.44
C GLN A 80 -19.85 -6.94 -30.57
N LEU A 81 -20.06 -5.66 -30.29
CA LEU A 81 -20.10 -4.60 -31.28
C LEU A 81 -18.72 -4.11 -31.76
N THR A 82 -17.63 -4.57 -31.15
CA THR A 82 -16.27 -4.30 -31.65
C THR A 82 -15.97 -4.94 -33.01
N ALA A 83 -16.73 -5.95 -33.38
CA ALA A 83 -16.67 -6.61 -34.71
C ALA A 83 -17.59 -5.98 -35.76
N SER A 84 -18.35 -4.93 -35.40
CA SER A 84 -19.28 -4.26 -36.33
C SER A 84 -18.57 -3.75 -37.59
N SER A 85 -19.20 -3.95 -38.75
CA SER A 85 -18.77 -3.36 -40.01
C SER A 85 -19.03 -1.84 -40.02
N ASN A 86 -20.02 -1.37 -39.25
CA ASN A 86 -20.30 0.05 -39.07
C ASN A 86 -19.23 0.69 -38.19
N THR A 87 -18.38 1.51 -38.81
CA THR A 87 -17.23 2.16 -38.13
C THR A 87 -17.64 3.07 -36.98
N SER A 88 -18.83 3.69 -37.04
CA SER A 88 -19.35 4.53 -35.95
C SER A 88 -19.74 3.68 -34.76
N ILE A 89 -20.50 2.60 -34.97
CA ILE A 89 -20.91 1.67 -33.89
C ILE A 89 -19.67 1.03 -33.26
N ARG A 90 -18.74 0.54 -34.09
CA ARG A 90 -17.48 -0.05 -33.63
C ARG A 90 -16.68 0.92 -32.78
N SER A 91 -16.56 2.17 -33.23
CA SER A 91 -15.86 3.23 -32.49
C SER A 91 -16.52 3.53 -31.14
N THR A 92 -17.84 3.65 -31.11
CA THR A 92 -18.60 3.88 -29.88
C THR A 92 -18.45 2.70 -28.92
N ALA A 93 -18.47 1.47 -29.42
CA ALA A 93 -18.27 0.27 -28.61
C ALA A 93 -16.88 0.28 -27.92
N TYR A 94 -15.82 0.52 -28.70
CA TYR A 94 -14.47 0.66 -28.12
C TYR A 94 -14.36 1.80 -27.14
N GLN A 95 -14.96 2.94 -27.43
CA GLN A 95 -14.98 4.09 -26.51
C GLN A 95 -15.62 3.71 -25.17
N GLN A 96 -16.77 3.06 -25.19
CA GLN A 96 -17.47 2.67 -23.96
C GLN A 96 -16.71 1.56 -23.18
N LEU A 97 -16.04 0.66 -23.87
CA LEU A 97 -15.12 -0.28 -23.23
C LEU A 97 -13.96 0.46 -22.53
N GLY A 98 -13.40 1.47 -23.17
CA GLY A 98 -12.38 2.33 -22.57
C GLY A 98 -12.88 3.06 -21.32
N VAL A 99 -14.12 3.57 -21.34
CA VAL A 99 -14.74 4.18 -20.15
C VAL A 99 -14.91 3.17 -19.01
N LEU A 100 -15.38 1.95 -19.31
CA LEU A 100 -15.50 0.88 -18.32
C LEU A 100 -14.15 0.49 -17.72
N SER A 101 -13.12 0.31 -18.55
CA SER A 101 -11.75 -0.01 -18.10
C SER A 101 -11.16 1.12 -17.25
N SER A 102 -11.39 2.38 -17.64
CA SER A 102 -10.95 3.55 -16.88
C SER A 102 -11.64 3.63 -15.50
N ARG A 103 -12.95 3.35 -15.42
CA ARG A 103 -13.68 3.28 -14.14
C ARG A 103 -13.16 2.15 -13.24
N ALA A 104 -12.73 1.05 -13.85
CA ALA A 104 -12.10 -0.07 -13.14
C ALA A 104 -10.64 0.19 -12.72
N GLY A 105 -10.08 1.36 -13.04
CA GLY A 105 -8.68 1.69 -12.74
C GLY A 105 -7.65 1.08 -13.69
N LYS A 106 -8.08 0.40 -14.76
CA LYS A 106 -7.24 -0.27 -15.76
C LYS A 106 -6.87 0.74 -16.86
N LEU A 107 -5.98 1.66 -16.54
CA LEU A 107 -5.73 2.83 -17.39
C LEU A 107 -5.05 2.48 -18.72
N GLU A 108 -4.13 1.52 -18.73
CA GLU A 108 -3.47 1.04 -19.94
C GLU A 108 -4.48 0.39 -20.90
N GLU A 109 -5.35 -0.49 -20.37
CA GLU A 109 -6.42 -1.11 -21.15
C GLU A 109 -7.38 -0.05 -21.71
N ALA A 110 -7.73 0.96 -20.91
CA ALA A 110 -8.58 2.07 -21.36
C ALA A 110 -7.95 2.83 -22.53
N LEU A 111 -6.64 3.13 -22.46
CA LEU A 111 -5.92 3.77 -23.57
C LEU A 111 -5.97 2.96 -24.85
N ASP A 112 -5.78 1.66 -24.78
CA ASP A 112 -5.82 0.78 -25.96
C ASP A 112 -7.23 0.73 -26.56
N GLN A 113 -8.26 0.74 -25.75
CA GLN A 113 -9.65 0.80 -26.18
C GLN A 113 -9.95 2.14 -26.88
N PHE A 114 -9.58 3.28 -26.28
CA PHE A 114 -9.78 4.59 -26.91
C PHE A 114 -8.98 4.74 -28.22
N LYS A 115 -7.77 4.21 -28.27
CA LYS A 115 -6.98 4.16 -29.51
C LYS A 115 -7.66 3.33 -30.60
N SER A 116 -8.30 2.23 -30.23
CA SER A 116 -9.09 1.39 -31.13
C SER A 116 -10.35 2.10 -31.61
N ALA A 117 -11.01 2.87 -30.73
CA ALA A 117 -12.12 3.73 -31.10
C ALA A 117 -11.72 4.76 -32.14
N LEU A 118 -10.60 5.45 -31.95
CA LEU A 118 -10.08 6.45 -32.90
C LEU A 118 -9.61 5.84 -34.21
N LYS A 119 -9.08 4.60 -34.18
CA LYS A 119 -8.79 3.87 -35.43
C LYS A 119 -10.05 3.53 -36.21
N ALA A 120 -11.14 3.17 -35.54
CA ALA A 120 -12.41 2.87 -36.17
C ALA A 120 -13.09 4.12 -36.73
N ASN A 121 -13.07 5.23 -35.98
CA ASN A 121 -13.58 6.53 -36.40
C ASN A 121 -12.71 7.66 -35.84
N PRO A 122 -11.82 8.25 -36.67
CA PRO A 122 -10.96 9.36 -36.24
C PRO A 122 -11.71 10.63 -35.82
N ALA A 123 -12.98 10.79 -36.20
CA ALA A 123 -13.82 11.90 -35.83
C ALA A 123 -14.54 11.71 -34.46
N ASN A 124 -14.29 10.63 -33.75
CA ASN A 124 -14.86 10.42 -32.42
C ASN A 124 -14.16 11.32 -31.39
N GLU A 125 -14.71 12.50 -31.17
CA GLU A 125 -14.15 13.52 -30.28
C GLU A 125 -14.17 13.08 -28.82
N GLU A 126 -15.21 12.35 -28.39
CA GLU A 126 -15.29 11.83 -27.03
C GLU A 126 -14.19 10.79 -26.73
N ALA A 127 -13.91 9.90 -27.69
CA ALA A 127 -12.82 8.95 -27.57
C ALA A 127 -11.48 9.68 -27.50
N ARG A 128 -11.27 10.75 -28.28
CA ARG A 128 -10.05 11.56 -28.25
C ARG A 128 -9.89 12.26 -26.91
N TYR A 129 -10.94 12.89 -26.42
CA TYR A 129 -10.92 13.54 -25.12
C TYR A 129 -10.58 12.56 -23.99
N ASN A 130 -11.26 11.42 -23.97
CA ASN A 130 -11.03 10.38 -22.96
C ASN A 130 -9.62 9.78 -23.06
N TYR A 131 -9.09 9.59 -24.26
CA TYR A 131 -7.72 9.15 -24.49
C TYR A 131 -6.71 10.09 -23.83
N GLU A 132 -6.80 11.40 -24.10
CA GLU A 132 -5.88 12.38 -23.55
C GLU A 132 -6.04 12.52 -22.02
N LEU A 133 -7.26 12.40 -21.51
CA LEU A 133 -7.53 12.43 -20.07
C LEU A 133 -6.85 11.26 -19.35
N VAL A 134 -7.06 10.04 -19.86
CA VAL A 134 -6.50 8.82 -19.25
C VAL A 134 -4.98 8.77 -19.41
N LYS A 135 -4.45 9.21 -20.54
CA LYS A 135 -3.01 9.35 -20.77
C LYS A 135 -2.34 10.23 -19.72
N ARG A 136 -2.89 11.43 -19.47
CA ARG A 136 -2.40 12.32 -18.40
C ARG A 136 -2.45 11.65 -17.02
N LYS A 137 -3.54 10.99 -16.72
CA LYS A 137 -3.69 10.29 -15.43
C LYS A 137 -2.64 9.19 -15.26
N LEU A 138 -2.33 8.46 -16.32
CA LEU A 138 -1.30 7.43 -16.29
C LEU A 138 0.11 8.04 -16.09
N GLU A 139 0.41 9.12 -16.81
CA GLU A 139 1.67 9.85 -16.64
C GLU A 139 1.85 10.41 -15.23
N GLU A 140 0.77 10.93 -14.63
CA GLU A 140 0.78 11.40 -13.24
C GLU A 140 1.03 10.25 -12.25
N GLN A 141 0.39 9.10 -12.46
CA GLN A 141 0.63 7.91 -11.63
C GLN A 141 2.08 7.42 -11.73
N GLN A 142 2.64 7.43 -12.94
CA GLN A 142 4.03 7.04 -13.16
C GLN A 142 4.99 7.98 -12.42
N LYS A 143 4.79 9.30 -12.54
CA LYS A 143 5.58 10.30 -11.83
C LYS A 143 5.49 10.15 -10.30
N GLN A 144 4.29 9.91 -9.78
CA GLN A 144 4.10 9.66 -8.34
C GLN A 144 4.81 8.38 -7.87
N ASN A 145 4.76 7.33 -8.68
CA ASN A 145 5.45 6.08 -8.38
C ASN A 145 6.98 6.22 -8.41
N GLU A 146 7.50 7.01 -9.34
CA GLU A 146 8.93 7.33 -9.40
C GLU A 146 9.37 8.15 -8.18
N GLN A 147 8.64 9.21 -7.82
CA GLN A 147 8.91 10.02 -6.64
C GLN A 147 8.89 9.19 -5.35
N ASN A 148 7.92 8.29 -5.22
CA ASN A 148 7.83 7.40 -4.07
C ASN A 148 8.99 6.39 -4.01
N LYS A 149 9.48 5.91 -5.17
CA LYS A 149 10.67 5.05 -5.24
C LYS A 149 11.95 5.80 -4.82
N ASP A 150 12.09 7.04 -5.26
CA ASP A 150 13.25 7.86 -4.91
C ASP A 150 13.25 8.25 -3.43
N GLN A 151 12.07 8.55 -2.88
CA GLN A 151 11.92 8.81 -1.45
C GLN A 151 12.24 7.58 -0.60
N ASN A 152 11.76 6.41 -1.01
CA ASN A 152 12.08 5.14 -0.34
C ASN A 152 13.58 4.76 -0.43
N LYS A 153 14.26 5.13 -1.51
CA LYS A 153 15.72 4.94 -1.62
C LYS A 153 16.44 5.87 -0.64
N LYS A 154 16.11 7.17 -0.63
CA LYS A 154 16.71 8.13 0.30
C LYS A 154 16.51 7.74 1.78
N ASP A 155 15.32 7.24 2.13
CA ASP A 155 15.03 6.78 3.48
C ASP A 155 15.84 5.52 3.86
N LYS A 156 16.10 4.63 2.89
CA LYS A 156 16.95 3.45 3.11
C LYS A 156 18.42 3.85 3.27
N ASP A 157 18.91 4.76 2.42
CA ASP A 157 20.29 5.25 2.48
C ASP A 157 20.55 5.98 3.80
N GLN A 158 19.61 6.85 4.25
CA GLN A 158 19.71 7.52 5.56
C GLN A 158 19.70 6.53 6.74
N LYS A 159 18.90 5.48 6.67
CA LYS A 159 18.89 4.44 7.72
C LYS A 159 20.17 3.61 7.72
N GLN A 160 20.78 3.42 6.58
CA GLN A 160 22.06 2.69 6.46
C GLN A 160 23.19 3.55 7.00
N ASP A 161 23.26 4.84 6.63
CA ASP A 161 24.24 5.81 7.16
C ASP A 161 24.13 5.96 8.69
N GLN A 162 22.90 5.99 9.24
CA GLN A 162 22.72 6.02 10.70
C GLN A 162 23.21 4.74 11.38
N LYS A 163 22.98 3.56 10.76
CA LYS A 163 23.49 2.29 11.31
C LYS A 163 25.02 2.24 11.28
N GLU A 164 25.63 2.71 10.21
CA GLU A 164 27.10 2.75 10.10
C GLU A 164 27.74 3.73 11.10
N LYS A 165 27.11 4.91 11.28
CA LYS A 165 27.55 5.87 12.30
C LYS A 165 27.42 5.31 13.72
N ASN A 166 26.32 4.66 14.04
CA ASN A 166 26.13 4.01 15.35
C ASN A 166 27.14 2.88 15.57
N GLN A 167 27.43 2.04 14.56
CA GLN A 167 28.45 1.01 14.68
C GLN A 167 29.87 1.57 14.84
N GLN A 168 30.17 2.69 14.21
CA GLN A 168 31.47 3.38 14.41
C GLN A 168 31.56 4.00 15.80
N GLN A 169 30.46 4.51 16.33
CA GLN A 169 30.42 5.04 17.70
C GLN A 169 30.59 3.95 18.73
N ASP A 170 29.87 2.85 18.59
CA ASP A 170 30.00 1.67 19.47
C ASP A 170 31.42 1.10 19.48
N LYS A 171 32.10 1.06 18.32
CA LYS A 171 33.51 0.62 18.24
C LYS A 171 34.46 1.59 18.93
N LYS A 172 34.23 2.92 18.82
CA LYS A 172 35.02 3.92 19.55
C LYS A 172 34.83 3.84 21.06
N ASP A 173 33.60 3.63 21.49
CA ASP A 173 33.27 3.53 22.91
C ASP A 173 33.85 2.23 23.51
N GLN A 174 33.84 1.13 22.75
CA GLN A 174 34.52 -0.12 23.15
C GLN A 174 36.04 0.05 23.24
N GLN A 175 36.67 0.76 22.27
CA GLN A 175 38.11 1.04 22.33
C GLN A 175 38.47 1.94 23.51
N GLN A 176 37.66 2.97 23.82
CA GLN A 176 37.91 3.81 25.00
C GLN A 176 37.71 3.05 26.32
N GLN A 177 36.74 2.14 26.39
CA GLN A 177 36.59 1.28 27.57
C GLN A 177 37.75 0.32 27.74
N GLN A 178 38.27 -0.23 26.64
CA GLN A 178 39.46 -1.10 26.68
C GLN A 178 40.71 -0.37 27.14
N GLN A 179 40.98 0.84 26.59
CA GLN A 179 42.06 1.68 27.03
C GLN A 179 42.00 2.08 28.52
N LYS A 180 40.77 2.36 29.02
CA LYS A 180 40.56 2.64 30.45
C LYS A 180 40.81 1.44 31.33
N LYS A 181 40.44 0.23 30.87
CA LYS A 181 40.73 -1.03 31.60
C LYS A 181 42.23 -1.35 31.62
N ASP A 182 42.92 -1.14 30.50
CA ASP A 182 44.36 -1.35 30.41
C ASP A 182 45.13 -0.34 31.31
N GLN A 183 44.70 0.92 31.33
CA GLN A 183 45.29 1.92 32.26
C GLN A 183 45.01 1.61 33.73
N GLN A 184 43.83 1.06 34.06
CA GLN A 184 43.55 0.62 35.44
C GLN A 184 44.35 -0.62 35.82
N GLN A 185 44.58 -1.54 34.87
CA GLN A 185 45.41 -2.70 35.12
C GLN A 185 46.88 -2.36 35.34
N ASP A 186 47.40 -1.40 34.58
CA ASP A 186 48.77 -0.90 34.76
C ASP A 186 48.94 -0.12 36.07
N GLN A 187 47.95 0.65 36.51
CA GLN A 187 47.95 1.33 37.79
C GLN A 187 47.88 0.32 38.97
N ASN A 188 47.07 -0.74 38.83
CA ASN A 188 46.97 -1.79 39.84
C ASN A 188 48.28 -2.59 39.91
N LYS A 189 48.93 -2.93 38.80
CA LYS A 189 50.26 -3.58 38.82
C LYS A 189 51.30 -2.73 39.49
N LYS A 190 51.37 -1.43 39.16
CA LYS A 190 52.32 -0.51 39.84
C LYS A 190 52.03 -0.35 41.33
N SER A 191 50.80 -0.45 41.78
CA SER A 191 50.44 -0.37 43.18
C SER A 191 50.72 -1.72 43.91
N GLU A 192 50.60 -2.86 43.23
CA GLU A 192 50.97 -4.17 43.77
C GLU A 192 52.50 -4.33 43.89
N ASP A 193 53.25 -3.86 42.88
CA ASP A 193 54.72 -3.89 42.94
C ASP A 193 55.26 -2.97 44.05
N LYS A 194 54.68 -1.77 44.24
CA LYS A 194 55.03 -0.92 45.40
C LYS A 194 54.69 -1.56 46.75
N LYS A 195 53.51 -2.24 46.85
CA LYS A 195 53.16 -2.97 48.09
C LYS A 195 54.09 -4.15 48.36
N LYS A 196 54.55 -4.84 47.31
CA LYS A 196 55.56 -5.92 47.50
C LYS A 196 56.90 -5.42 47.93
N GLU A 197 57.34 -4.25 47.40
CA GLU A 197 58.59 -3.60 47.85
C GLU A 197 58.45 -3.12 49.29
N GLU A 198 57.31 -2.52 49.68
CA GLU A 198 57.08 -2.09 51.06
C GLU A 198 56.95 -3.28 52.03
N GLN A 199 56.35 -4.42 51.59
CA GLN A 199 56.29 -5.62 52.40
C GLN A 199 57.66 -6.28 52.57
N GLN A 200 58.51 -6.25 51.55
CA GLN A 200 59.90 -6.78 51.69
C GLN A 200 60.73 -5.89 52.60
N GLN A 201 60.47 -4.60 52.59
CA GLN A 201 61.15 -3.64 53.51
C GLN A 201 60.68 -3.84 54.96
N GLN A 202 59.36 -4.00 55.14
CA GLN A 202 58.78 -4.28 56.47
C GLN A 202 59.19 -5.68 57.02
N GLN A 203 59.36 -6.70 56.15
CA GLN A 203 59.85 -7.99 56.60
C GLN A 203 61.34 -7.92 57.04
N LYS A 204 62.15 -7.09 56.40
CA LYS A 204 63.54 -6.89 56.85
C LYS A 204 63.58 -6.12 58.16
N ASP A 205 62.71 -5.13 58.37
CA ASP A 205 62.63 -4.37 59.63
C ASP A 205 61.99 -5.18 60.76
N GLN A 206 61.08 -6.15 60.41
CA GLN A 206 60.45 -7.03 61.38
C GLN A 206 61.36 -8.16 61.86
N GLN A 207 62.24 -8.68 60.98
CA GLN A 207 63.25 -9.64 61.38
C GLN A 207 64.32 -9.07 62.34
N GLN A 208 64.50 -7.78 62.39
CA GLN A 208 65.32 -7.08 63.38
C GLN A 208 64.61 -6.83 64.70
N LYS A 209 63.24 -6.77 64.71
CA LYS A 209 62.44 -6.55 65.92
C LYS A 209 61.97 -7.84 66.62
N ASP A 210 61.87 -8.96 65.86
CA ASP A 210 61.38 -10.24 66.44
C ASP A 210 62.44 -10.99 67.22
N GLN A 211 63.69 -10.52 67.25
CA GLN A 211 64.72 -11.03 68.22
C GLN A 211 64.56 -10.37 69.61
N GLU A 212 63.70 -9.38 69.77
CA GLU A 212 63.52 -8.67 71.09
C GLU A 212 62.17 -8.93 71.76
N GLN A 213 61.21 -9.65 71.16
CA GLN A 213 59.88 -9.81 71.77
C GLN A 213 59.27 -11.23 71.68
N GLU A 214 60.10 -12.23 71.95
CA GLU A 214 59.56 -13.54 72.33
C GLU A 214 59.22 -13.61 73.80
N LYS A 215 58.31 -12.79 74.26
CA LYS A 215 57.58 -12.91 75.55
C LYS A 215 56.43 -11.97 75.54
N LYS A 216 55.25 -12.49 75.28
CA LYS A 216 53.95 -12.27 75.90
C LYS A 216 52.79 -12.56 74.93
N ASP A 217 52.26 -13.75 75.21
CA ASP A 217 50.82 -14.07 75.47
C ASP A 217 49.78 -13.88 74.37
N LYS A 218 49.42 -15.05 73.80
CA LYS A 218 48.10 -15.73 74.00
C LYS A 218 46.92 -14.81 74.32
N GLN A 219 45.87 -15.02 73.52
CA GLN A 219 44.41 -14.87 73.71
C GLN A 219 43.75 -13.84 72.79
N ASN A 220 42.91 -14.19 71.88
CA ASN A 220 41.51 -14.56 71.96
C ASN A 220 40.85 -14.70 70.57
N GLN A 221 40.20 -15.77 70.37
CA GLN A 221 39.09 -16.25 69.65
C GLN A 221 38.08 -15.23 69.01
N LEU A 222 37.70 -15.60 67.74
CA LEU A 222 36.35 -15.79 67.16
C LEU A 222 35.28 -14.66 67.27
N ASP A 223 34.75 -14.29 66.09
CA ASP A 223 33.34 -14.63 65.78
C ASP A 223 32.95 -14.32 64.29
N PRO A 224 32.16 -15.20 63.63
CA PRO A 224 31.76 -15.08 62.26
C PRO A 224 30.30 -14.64 62.13
N GLU A 225 30.03 -13.38 61.77
CA GLU A 225 28.73 -12.95 61.23
C GLU A 225 28.81 -11.57 60.58
N LYS A 226 28.76 -11.57 59.25
CA LYS A 226 28.11 -10.52 58.47
C LYS A 226 28.17 -10.79 56.99
N MET A 227 27.54 -11.86 56.55
CA MET A 227 26.92 -11.94 55.21
C MET A 227 25.42 -11.65 55.42
N LYS A 228 24.98 -10.47 55.02
CA LYS A 228 23.61 -10.21 54.52
C LYS A 228 23.45 -8.72 54.21
N ASN A 229 22.94 -8.48 52.98
CA ASN A 229 22.27 -7.28 52.50
C ASN A 229 23.03 -6.47 51.44
N MET A 230 23.03 -7.01 50.22
CA MET A 230 23.02 -6.17 49.04
C MET A 230 21.61 -5.58 48.84
N LYS A 231 21.34 -4.43 49.40
CA LYS A 231 20.21 -3.59 48.97
C LYS A 231 20.63 -2.87 47.70
N MET A 232 19.89 -3.18 46.61
CA MET A 232 19.96 -2.37 45.38
C MET A 232 19.56 -0.93 45.73
N SER A 233 20.42 0.05 45.44
CA SER A 233 20.16 1.44 45.84
C SER A 233 18.88 1.96 45.20
N GLU A 234 18.06 2.71 45.96
CA GLU A 234 16.80 3.33 45.53
C GLU A 234 16.96 4.20 44.26
N ASP A 235 18.15 4.76 44.04
CA ASP A 235 18.45 5.58 42.86
C ASP A 235 18.46 4.79 41.55
N LYS A 236 18.89 3.52 41.57
CA LYS A 236 18.84 2.64 40.39
C LYS A 236 17.40 2.22 40.04
N ALA A 237 16.57 1.98 41.04
CA ALA A 237 15.15 1.67 40.83
C ALA A 237 14.38 2.90 40.30
N LYS A 238 14.66 4.10 40.76
CA LYS A 238 14.11 5.36 40.23
C LYS A 238 14.49 5.62 38.77
N MET A 239 15.76 5.40 38.39
CA MET A 239 16.20 5.59 37.00
C MET A 239 15.50 4.63 36.03
N ILE A 240 15.29 3.38 36.41
CA ILE A 240 14.57 2.41 35.57
C ILE A 240 13.08 2.79 35.41
N LEU A 241 12.44 3.24 36.47
CA LEU A 241 11.02 3.66 36.43
C LEU A 241 10.83 4.92 35.57
N GLU A 242 11.78 5.85 35.60
CA GLU A 242 11.73 7.07 34.80
C GLU A 242 11.98 6.79 33.31
N ALA A 243 12.85 5.85 32.97
CA ALA A 243 13.10 5.41 31.59
C ALA A 243 11.85 4.70 30.99
N MET A 244 11.14 3.89 31.77
CA MET A 244 9.90 3.25 31.35
C MET A 244 8.77 4.26 31.11
N LYS A 245 8.62 5.27 31.95
CA LYS A 245 7.63 6.35 31.74
C LYS A 245 7.90 7.18 30.50
N ARG A 246 9.17 7.47 30.15
CA ARG A 246 9.53 8.20 28.93
C ARG A 246 9.17 7.43 27.65
N ASN A 247 9.37 6.11 27.65
CA ASN A 247 9.01 5.25 26.52
C ASN A 247 7.50 5.17 26.30
N GLU A 248 6.71 5.13 27.37
CA GLU A 248 5.24 5.10 27.31
C GLU A 248 4.66 6.41 26.76
N VAL A 249 5.20 7.55 27.16
CA VAL A 249 4.80 8.88 26.66
C VAL A 249 5.14 9.03 25.16
N GLN A 250 6.29 8.55 24.70
CA GLN A 250 6.64 8.55 23.27
C GLN A 250 5.73 7.66 22.44
N TYR A 251 5.37 6.48 22.92
CA TYR A 251 4.46 5.57 22.26
C TYR A 251 3.04 6.18 22.11
N LEU A 252 2.53 6.83 23.15
CA LEU A 252 1.24 7.51 23.13
C LEU A 252 1.23 8.74 22.22
N GLN A 253 2.32 9.50 22.12
CA GLN A 253 2.45 10.63 21.20
C GLN A 253 2.53 10.20 19.73
N GLN A 254 3.19 9.09 19.42
CA GLN A 254 3.24 8.54 18.06
C GLN A 254 1.87 8.04 17.60
N ASN A 255 1.09 7.43 18.48
CA ASN A 255 -0.26 6.96 18.16
C ASN A 255 -1.28 8.11 18.02
N LYS A 256 -1.14 9.20 18.79
CA LYS A 256 -1.99 10.40 18.62
C LYS A 256 -1.75 11.13 17.30
N ARG A 257 -0.54 11.11 16.74
CA ARG A 257 -0.22 11.73 15.44
C ARG A 257 -0.80 10.98 14.23
N ARG A 258 -1.21 9.71 14.38
CA ARG A 258 -1.86 8.92 13.31
C ARG A 258 -3.38 9.08 13.25
N ALA A 259 -4.03 9.67 14.24
CA ALA A 259 -5.48 9.64 14.41
C ALA A 259 -6.23 10.91 13.99
N THR A 260 -5.59 11.98 13.49
CA THR A 260 -6.31 13.22 13.17
C THR A 260 -5.83 13.87 11.87
N LYS A 261 -6.32 13.34 10.72
CA LYS A 261 -6.67 14.21 9.59
C LYS A 261 -8.19 14.20 9.49
N PRO A 262 -8.89 15.29 9.79
CA PRO A 262 -10.32 15.37 9.56
C PRO A 262 -10.57 15.32 8.04
N LYS A 263 -11.48 14.45 7.61
CA LYS A 263 -12.01 14.41 6.24
C LYS A 263 -12.62 15.77 5.95
N ASP A 264 -12.09 16.46 4.95
CA ASP A 264 -12.64 17.73 4.46
C ASP A 264 -13.99 17.41 3.79
N LYS A 265 -15.08 17.83 4.43
CA LYS A 265 -16.47 17.56 4.00
C LYS A 265 -16.89 18.29 2.73
N ASN A 266 -16.00 19.09 2.13
CA ASN A 266 -16.32 19.98 0.99
C ASN A 266 -15.61 19.61 -0.32
N LYS A 267 -15.04 18.40 -0.45
CA LYS A 267 -14.52 17.92 -1.73
C LYS A 267 -15.46 16.85 -2.30
N PRO A 268 -15.92 17.01 -3.53
CA PRO A 268 -16.74 16.00 -4.19
C PRO A 268 -15.93 14.70 -4.38
N ASP A 269 -16.61 13.57 -4.13
CA ASP A 269 -16.07 12.21 -4.31
C ASP A 269 -16.04 11.87 -5.81
N TRP A 270 -14.94 12.19 -6.50
CA TRP A 270 -14.59 11.63 -7.80
C TRP A 270 -13.10 11.39 -7.94
#